data_a0488d7ff2b130cb7f313cb8222d4837
#
_entry.id   a0488d7ff2b130cb7f313cb8222d4837
#
_cell.length_a   1.000
_cell.length_b   1.000
_cell.length_c   1.000
_cell.angle_alpha   90.00
_cell.angle_beta   90.00
_cell.angle_gamma   90.00
#
_symmetry.space_group_name_H-M   'P 1'
#
loop_
_entity.id
_entity.type
_entity.pdbx_description
1 polymer ?
#
loop_
_entity_poly.entity_id
_entity_poly.type
_entity_poly.pdbx_seq_one_letter_code
_entity_poly.pdbx_strand_id
1 'polypeptide(L)'
;MVHQYKLNGYNIVLDSCSGSIHVVDDVAYDIIAMYQDNSPEEIVKAVSEKYAGRQDVKEKDILDCIEDIKALIAAGKLFTQDTFSEMAGTFKQRSGDVIKALCLHVAHTCNLNCAYCFASQGKYHGERALMSYEVGKRALDFLMENSGSRTNLQVDLFGGEPLMNWDVVKRLVKYARSVEKERGKNFRFTLTTNGMLIDDEVIEFCNREMSNVVLSLDGRKEINDATRVDYAGNGSYDRIVPKFRKLVEARGGKNYYMRGTFTHANPDFTNDVFHMADLGFTELSMEPVVCAPDDPAALTSD
;
A
#
# COMPACT_ATOMS: atom_id res chain seq x y z
N MET A 1 -5.15 -0.68 23.76
CA MET A 1 -5.90 -1.95 23.47
C MET A 1 -4.91 -2.94 22.88
N VAL A 2 -4.90 -4.19 23.40
CA VAL A 2 -4.00 -5.25 22.94
C VAL A 2 -4.80 -6.24 22.08
N HIS A 3 -4.29 -6.54 20.88
CA HIS A 3 -4.84 -7.54 19.98
C HIS A 3 -3.89 -8.71 19.87
N GLN A 4 -4.44 -9.92 19.98
CA GLN A 4 -3.69 -11.16 19.85
C GLN A 4 -4.25 -11.98 18.69
N TYR A 5 -3.36 -12.46 17.81
CA TYR A 5 -3.73 -13.31 16.69
C TYR A 5 -2.57 -14.21 16.26
N LYS A 6 -2.88 -15.26 15.52
CA LYS A 6 -1.88 -16.19 14.97
C LYS A 6 -1.83 -16.04 13.46
N LEU A 7 -0.63 -15.89 12.92
CA LEU A 7 -0.41 -15.73 11.47
C LEU A 7 0.90 -16.43 11.08
N ASN A 8 0.86 -17.25 10.05
CA ASN A 8 2.03 -17.96 9.50
C ASN A 8 2.86 -18.71 10.56
N GLY A 9 2.21 -19.31 11.55
CA GLY A 9 2.86 -20.06 12.64
C GLY A 9 3.44 -19.19 13.77
N TYR A 10 3.25 -17.88 13.72
CA TYR A 10 3.66 -16.95 14.78
C TYR A 10 2.47 -16.53 15.65
N ASN A 11 2.72 -16.43 16.96
CA ASN A 11 1.80 -15.77 17.87
C ASN A 11 2.17 -14.29 17.92
N ILE A 12 1.27 -13.43 17.51
CA ILE A 12 1.49 -11.99 17.37
C ILE A 12 0.63 -11.26 18.42
N VAL A 13 1.26 -10.32 19.11
CA VAL A 13 0.63 -9.42 20.08
C VAL A 13 0.88 -8.00 19.62
N LEU A 14 -0.19 -7.28 19.29
CA LEU A 14 -0.17 -5.89 18.87
C LEU A 14 -0.77 -5.00 19.96
N ASP A 15 0.00 -4.09 20.52
CA ASP A 15 -0.53 -2.98 21.31
C ASP A 15 -0.82 -1.78 20.40
N SER A 16 -2.10 -1.56 20.10
CA SER A 16 -2.53 -0.52 19.17
C SER A 16 -2.27 0.91 19.69
N CYS A 17 -2.11 1.11 21.00
CA CYS A 17 -1.88 2.43 21.55
C CYS A 17 -0.41 2.86 21.47
N SER A 18 0.52 1.94 21.69
CA SER A 18 1.96 2.19 21.50
C SER A 18 2.44 1.93 20.08
N GLY A 19 1.69 1.13 19.29
CA GLY A 19 2.11 0.63 17.98
C GLY A 19 3.15 -0.50 18.06
N SER A 20 3.41 -1.04 19.27
CA SER A 20 4.37 -2.13 19.47
C SER A 20 3.81 -3.46 19.00
N ILE A 21 4.65 -4.23 18.30
CA ILE A 21 4.33 -5.59 17.87
C ILE A 21 5.33 -6.55 18.48
N HIS A 22 4.82 -7.61 19.13
CA HIS A 22 5.62 -8.65 19.75
C HIS A 22 5.31 -10.00 19.11
N VAL A 23 6.34 -10.77 18.80
CA VAL A 23 6.22 -12.18 18.47
C VAL A 23 6.60 -12.96 19.71
N VAL A 24 5.72 -13.83 20.19
CA VAL A 24 5.85 -14.52 21.47
C VAL A 24 5.61 -16.02 21.30
N ASP A 25 6.06 -16.81 22.25
CA ASP A 25 5.72 -18.23 22.32
C ASP A 25 4.29 -18.48 22.82
N ASP A 26 3.85 -19.74 22.84
CA ASP A 26 2.49 -20.08 23.25
C ASP A 26 2.23 -19.74 24.72
N VAL A 27 3.22 -19.87 25.58
CA VAL A 27 3.09 -19.63 27.04
C VAL A 27 2.90 -18.13 27.29
N ALA A 28 3.76 -17.29 26.72
CA ALA A 28 3.63 -15.84 26.82
C ALA A 28 2.33 -15.33 26.19
N TYR A 29 1.91 -15.94 25.07
CA TYR A 29 0.65 -15.60 24.40
C TYR A 29 -0.55 -15.82 25.32
N ASP A 30 -0.61 -16.96 26.01
CA ASP A 30 -1.68 -17.28 26.95
C ASP A 30 -1.63 -16.41 28.23
N ILE A 31 -0.41 -16.14 28.76
CA ILE A 31 -0.24 -15.25 29.90
C ILE A 31 -0.76 -13.84 29.57
N ILE A 32 -0.39 -13.29 28.42
CA ILE A 32 -0.83 -11.95 28.00
C ILE A 32 -2.36 -11.90 27.87
N ALA A 33 -3.00 -12.99 27.39
CA ALA A 33 -4.45 -13.05 27.22
C ALA A 33 -5.22 -12.89 28.55
N MET A 34 -4.65 -13.33 29.66
CA MET A 34 -5.31 -13.30 30.98
C MET A 34 -4.71 -12.27 31.95
N TYR A 35 -3.68 -11.55 31.53
CA TYR A 35 -2.85 -10.72 32.41
C TYR A 35 -3.62 -9.59 33.10
N GLN A 36 -4.59 -8.98 32.43
CA GLN A 36 -5.35 -7.85 32.99
C GLN A 36 -6.44 -8.27 33.99
N ASP A 37 -6.95 -9.49 33.84
CA ASP A 37 -8.14 -9.96 34.58
C ASP A 37 -7.82 -10.93 35.71
N ASN A 38 -6.55 -11.37 35.86
CA ASN A 38 -6.14 -12.37 36.83
C ASN A 38 -4.92 -11.93 37.64
N SER A 39 -4.82 -12.41 38.87
CA SER A 39 -3.63 -12.25 39.71
C SER A 39 -2.46 -13.11 39.20
N PRO A 40 -1.21 -12.78 39.55
CA PRO A 40 -0.05 -13.61 39.17
C PRO A 40 -0.19 -15.06 39.63
N GLU A 41 -0.77 -15.30 40.80
CA GLU A 41 -0.99 -16.64 41.35
C GLU A 41 -2.01 -17.44 40.54
N GLU A 42 -3.09 -16.79 40.11
CA GLU A 42 -4.10 -17.38 39.22
C GLU A 42 -3.53 -17.70 37.84
N ILE A 43 -2.71 -16.82 37.29
CA ILE A 43 -2.01 -17.02 36.01
C ILE A 43 -1.08 -18.23 36.12
N VAL A 44 -0.22 -18.29 37.16
CA VAL A 44 0.71 -19.40 37.36
C VAL A 44 -0.06 -20.71 37.45
N LYS A 45 -1.14 -20.76 38.21
CA LYS A 45 -1.96 -21.96 38.36
C LYS A 45 -2.58 -22.39 37.00
N ALA A 46 -3.25 -21.49 36.30
CA ALA A 46 -3.93 -21.78 35.05
C ALA A 46 -2.96 -22.24 33.96
N VAL A 47 -1.81 -21.56 33.83
CA VAL A 47 -0.79 -21.90 32.82
C VAL A 47 -0.09 -23.21 33.19
N SER A 48 0.24 -23.46 34.47
CA SER A 48 0.82 -24.73 34.92
C SER A 48 -0.12 -25.91 34.65
N GLU A 49 -1.42 -25.76 34.90
CA GLU A 49 -2.42 -26.77 34.58
C GLU A 49 -2.53 -27.01 33.06
N LYS A 50 -2.57 -25.93 32.24
CA LYS A 50 -2.66 -26.02 30.80
C LYS A 50 -1.46 -26.71 30.16
N TYR A 51 -0.28 -26.46 30.66
CA TYR A 51 1.00 -26.97 30.16
C TYR A 51 1.58 -28.13 30.97
N ALA A 52 0.80 -28.80 31.83
CA ALA A 52 1.26 -29.87 32.74
C ALA A 52 1.99 -31.04 32.01
N GLY A 53 1.72 -31.27 30.72
CA GLY A 53 2.39 -32.30 29.91
C GLY A 53 3.72 -31.85 29.27
N ARG A 54 4.12 -30.57 29.39
CA ARG A 54 5.34 -30.03 28.82
C ARG A 54 6.45 -29.93 29.86
N GLN A 55 7.54 -30.68 29.67
CA GLN A 55 8.70 -30.68 30.61
C GLN A 55 9.54 -29.40 30.54
N ASP A 56 9.39 -28.65 29.44
CA ASP A 56 10.09 -27.37 29.15
C ASP A 56 9.39 -26.14 29.76
N VAL A 57 8.19 -26.30 30.37
CA VAL A 57 7.45 -25.21 31.01
C VAL A 57 7.42 -25.44 32.53
N LYS A 58 8.15 -24.63 33.28
CA LYS A 58 8.21 -24.69 34.73
C LYS A 58 7.57 -23.44 35.33
N GLU A 59 7.12 -23.54 36.55
CA GLU A 59 6.56 -22.40 37.31
C GLU A 59 7.50 -21.17 37.27
N LYS A 60 8.81 -21.42 37.39
CA LYS A 60 9.80 -20.34 37.29
C LYS A 60 9.73 -19.61 35.93
N ASP A 61 9.59 -20.33 34.80
CA ASP A 61 9.56 -19.74 33.47
C ASP A 61 8.29 -18.88 33.27
N ILE A 62 7.17 -19.30 33.93
CA ILE A 62 5.91 -18.52 33.94
C ILE A 62 6.10 -17.23 34.75
N LEU A 63 6.76 -17.29 35.91
CA LEU A 63 7.04 -16.11 36.74
C LEU A 63 8.00 -15.16 36.03
N ASP A 64 9.06 -15.66 35.41
CA ASP A 64 10.00 -14.86 34.62
C ASP A 64 9.28 -14.15 33.46
N CYS A 65 8.38 -14.84 32.75
CA CYS A 65 7.55 -14.25 31.70
C CYS A 65 6.62 -13.14 32.25
N ILE A 66 6.03 -13.32 33.43
CA ILE A 66 5.22 -12.28 34.07
C ILE A 66 6.07 -11.03 34.37
N GLU A 67 7.31 -11.19 34.79
CA GLU A 67 8.23 -10.07 35.02
C GLU A 67 8.63 -9.37 33.70
N ASP A 68 8.87 -10.13 32.64
CA ASP A 68 9.12 -9.56 31.32
C ASP A 68 7.90 -8.74 30.81
N ILE A 69 6.69 -9.22 31.04
CA ILE A 69 5.46 -8.48 30.71
C ILE A 69 5.39 -7.18 31.53
N LYS A 70 5.69 -7.21 32.81
CA LYS A 70 5.77 -6.00 33.65
C LYS A 70 6.80 -5.00 33.10
N ALA A 71 7.96 -5.48 32.67
CA ALA A 71 8.99 -4.63 32.09
C ALA A 71 8.51 -3.97 30.80
N LEU A 72 7.79 -4.70 29.93
CA LEU A 72 7.18 -4.14 28.72
C LEU A 72 6.10 -3.09 29.02
N ILE A 73 5.29 -3.32 30.06
CA ILE A 73 4.29 -2.34 30.54
C ILE A 73 5.00 -1.07 31.03
N ALA A 74 6.02 -1.23 31.90
CA ALA A 74 6.80 -0.09 32.41
C ALA A 74 7.51 0.70 31.30
N ALA A 75 7.91 0.02 30.21
CA ALA A 75 8.51 0.62 29.03
C ALA A 75 7.48 1.27 28.07
N GLY A 76 6.18 1.19 28.37
CA GLY A 76 5.11 1.72 27.50
C GLY A 76 4.98 0.98 26.17
N LYS A 77 5.23 -0.34 26.16
CA LYS A 77 5.21 -1.18 24.95
C LYS A 77 4.13 -2.27 24.97
N LEU A 78 3.44 -2.44 26.10
CA LEU A 78 2.34 -3.39 26.23
C LEU A 78 1.32 -2.84 27.23
N PHE A 79 0.03 -3.09 27.01
CA PHE A 79 -1.10 -2.56 27.78
C PHE A 79 -1.05 -1.05 27.99
N THR A 80 -0.60 -0.33 26.96
CA THR A 80 -0.42 1.13 26.98
C THR A 80 -1.78 1.82 27.08
N GLN A 81 -1.83 2.89 27.85
CA GLN A 81 -3.03 3.71 27.99
C GLN A 81 -3.41 4.35 26.64
N ASP A 82 -4.69 4.30 26.32
CA ASP A 82 -5.23 4.99 25.15
C ASP A 82 -5.27 6.51 25.40
N THR A 83 -4.35 7.22 24.76
CA THR A 83 -4.29 8.69 24.76
C THR A 83 -4.93 9.31 23.52
N PHE A 84 -5.39 8.48 22.55
CA PHE A 84 -5.95 8.94 21.28
C PHE A 84 -7.46 9.10 21.32
N SER A 85 -8.18 8.34 22.14
CA SER A 85 -9.64 8.42 22.23
C SER A 85 -10.13 9.81 22.62
N GLU A 86 -9.44 10.50 23.53
CA GLU A 86 -9.75 11.87 23.92
C GLU A 86 -9.50 12.87 22.78
N MET A 87 -8.56 12.57 21.88
CA MET A 87 -8.23 13.42 20.72
C MET A 87 -9.11 13.12 19.50
N ALA A 88 -9.81 11.98 19.46
CA ALA A 88 -10.59 11.56 18.29
C ALA A 88 -11.61 12.61 17.87
N GLY A 89 -12.29 13.24 18.83
CA GLY A 89 -13.25 14.34 18.57
C GLY A 89 -12.60 15.62 18.03
N THR A 90 -11.29 15.80 18.22
CA THR A 90 -10.57 17.01 17.79
C THR A 90 -9.89 16.84 16.42
N PHE A 91 -9.84 15.61 15.87
CA PHE A 91 -9.19 15.36 14.57
C PHE A 91 -9.81 16.19 13.44
N LYS A 92 -11.14 16.25 13.38
CA LYS A 92 -11.87 17.08 12.40
C LYS A 92 -11.52 18.57 12.53
N GLN A 93 -11.37 19.06 13.76
CA GLN A 93 -11.03 20.46 14.03
C GLN A 93 -9.56 20.77 13.70
N ARG A 94 -8.65 19.79 13.89
CA ARG A 94 -7.22 19.96 13.63
C ARG A 94 -6.83 19.77 12.18
N SER A 95 -7.52 18.88 11.44
CA SER A 95 -7.24 18.68 10.02
C SER A 95 -7.69 19.86 9.17
N GLY A 96 -8.70 20.63 9.63
CA GLY A 96 -9.33 21.70 8.85
C GLY A 96 -9.82 21.16 7.49
N ASP A 97 -10.46 22.00 6.71
CA ASP A 97 -10.87 21.66 5.34
C ASP A 97 -9.71 21.80 4.34
N VAL A 98 -8.48 21.42 4.74
CA VAL A 98 -7.26 21.63 3.96
C VAL A 98 -6.96 20.42 3.10
N ILE A 99 -6.99 20.61 1.79
CA ILE A 99 -6.69 19.55 0.81
C ILE A 99 -5.17 19.36 0.71
N LYS A 100 -4.72 18.10 0.80
CA LYS A 100 -3.30 17.73 0.68
C LYS A 100 -2.95 17.12 -0.68
N ALA A 101 -3.89 16.40 -1.27
CA ALA A 101 -3.63 15.57 -2.43
C ALA A 101 -4.80 15.56 -3.41
N LEU A 102 -4.50 15.36 -4.68
CA LEU A 102 -5.45 15.06 -5.75
C LEU A 102 -5.02 13.82 -6.50
N CYS A 103 -5.98 12.97 -6.83
CA CYS A 103 -5.83 11.94 -7.85
C CYS A 103 -6.47 12.47 -9.15
N LEU A 104 -5.66 12.71 -10.17
CA LEU A 104 -6.12 13.19 -11.46
C LEU A 104 -6.23 12.02 -12.44
N HIS A 105 -7.46 11.65 -12.77
CA HIS A 105 -7.74 10.68 -13.84
C HIS A 105 -7.53 11.35 -15.20
N VAL A 106 -6.28 11.46 -15.62
CA VAL A 106 -5.90 12.18 -16.85
C VAL A 106 -6.36 11.47 -18.13
N ALA A 107 -6.66 10.16 -18.03
CA ALA A 107 -7.15 9.38 -19.15
C ALA A 107 -8.27 8.42 -18.71
N HIS A 108 -9.47 8.57 -19.27
CA HIS A 108 -10.56 7.62 -19.21
C HIS A 108 -10.49 6.66 -20.40
N THR A 109 -9.31 6.13 -20.67
CA THR A 109 -9.03 5.11 -21.68
C THR A 109 -7.76 4.37 -21.32
N CYS A 110 -7.62 3.13 -21.79
CA CYS A 110 -6.45 2.30 -21.55
C CYS A 110 -6.10 1.53 -22.83
N ASN A 111 -4.83 1.23 -23.04
CA ASN A 111 -4.31 0.38 -24.11
C ASN A 111 -4.22 -1.09 -23.72
N LEU A 112 -4.55 -1.45 -22.46
CA LEU A 112 -4.77 -2.82 -21.99
C LEU A 112 -6.24 -3.08 -21.69
N ASN A 113 -6.61 -4.36 -21.74
CA ASN A 113 -7.95 -4.90 -21.47
C ASN A 113 -7.89 -5.88 -20.26
N CYS A 114 -7.37 -5.41 -19.12
CA CYS A 114 -7.20 -6.25 -17.95
C CYS A 114 -8.53 -6.80 -17.45
N ALA A 115 -8.59 -8.12 -17.18
CA ALA A 115 -9.84 -8.81 -16.84
C ALA A 115 -10.46 -8.30 -15.52
N TYR A 116 -9.64 -8.04 -14.50
CA TYR A 116 -10.08 -7.61 -13.16
C TYR A 116 -10.20 -6.08 -13.02
N CYS A 117 -10.15 -5.31 -14.11
CA CYS A 117 -10.04 -3.86 -14.05
C CYS A 117 -11.28 -3.20 -13.44
N PHE A 118 -11.17 -2.71 -12.19
CA PHE A 118 -12.24 -1.98 -11.51
C PHE A 118 -12.68 -0.71 -12.24
N ALA A 119 -11.79 -0.14 -13.08
CA ALA A 119 -12.04 1.05 -13.87
C ALA A 119 -12.68 0.75 -15.24
N SER A 120 -13.21 -0.46 -15.48
CA SER A 120 -13.81 -0.88 -16.77
C SER A 120 -12.89 -0.57 -17.95
N GLN A 121 -11.62 -1.02 -17.87
CA GLN A 121 -10.55 -0.74 -18.84
C GLN A 121 -10.32 0.76 -19.05
N GLY A 122 -10.39 1.48 -17.95
CA GLY A 122 -10.16 2.93 -17.89
C GLY A 122 -11.38 3.79 -18.18
N LYS A 123 -12.52 3.23 -18.56
CA LYS A 123 -13.73 4.01 -18.88
C LYS A 123 -14.51 4.46 -17.63
N TYR A 124 -14.30 3.84 -16.49
CA TYR A 124 -15.02 4.11 -15.23
C TYR A 124 -16.55 4.07 -15.41
N HIS A 125 -17.03 3.06 -16.18
CA HIS A 125 -18.44 2.88 -16.57
C HIS A 125 -19.03 4.02 -17.41
N GLY A 126 -18.18 4.92 -17.94
CA GLY A 126 -18.55 6.03 -18.82
C GLY A 126 -17.98 5.89 -20.22
N GLU A 127 -17.83 7.01 -20.90
CA GLU A 127 -17.22 7.09 -22.22
C GLU A 127 -15.69 7.20 -22.14
N ARG A 128 -15.02 6.79 -23.23
CA ARG A 128 -13.58 7.02 -23.37
C ARG A 128 -13.31 8.50 -23.59
N ALA A 129 -12.46 9.07 -22.76
CA ALA A 129 -12.11 10.49 -22.82
C ALA A 129 -10.67 10.72 -22.35
N LEU A 130 -10.11 11.85 -22.75
CA LEU A 130 -8.85 12.37 -22.24
C LEU A 130 -9.11 13.71 -21.53
N MET A 131 -8.50 13.92 -20.37
CA MET A 131 -8.59 15.20 -19.66
C MET A 131 -7.99 16.32 -20.52
N SER A 132 -8.69 17.44 -20.64
CA SER A 132 -8.10 18.62 -21.25
C SER A 132 -7.07 19.28 -20.31
N TYR A 133 -6.15 20.03 -20.89
CA TYR A 133 -5.19 20.80 -20.11
C TYR A 133 -5.90 21.80 -19.17
N GLU A 134 -6.95 22.43 -19.62
CA GLU A 134 -7.72 23.45 -18.89
C GLU A 134 -8.35 22.85 -17.62
N VAL A 135 -8.93 21.65 -17.72
CA VAL A 135 -9.48 20.91 -16.58
C VAL A 135 -8.39 20.55 -15.59
N GLY A 136 -7.30 19.96 -16.05
CA GLY A 136 -6.17 19.60 -15.18
C GLY A 136 -5.53 20.81 -14.51
N LYS A 137 -5.34 21.91 -15.27
CA LYS A 137 -4.84 23.17 -14.71
C LYS A 137 -5.77 23.70 -13.61
N ARG A 138 -7.08 23.73 -13.85
CA ARG A 138 -8.06 24.17 -12.84
C ARG A 138 -8.03 23.30 -11.59
N ALA A 139 -7.82 21.98 -11.74
CA ALA A 139 -7.67 21.07 -10.60
C ALA A 139 -6.40 21.39 -9.78
N LEU A 140 -5.28 21.72 -10.41
CA LEU A 140 -4.07 22.17 -9.71
C LEU A 140 -4.27 23.50 -9.00
N ASP A 141 -4.95 24.46 -9.64
CA ASP A 141 -5.33 25.74 -9.03
C ASP A 141 -6.21 25.50 -7.79
N PHE A 142 -7.23 24.66 -7.91
CA PHE A 142 -8.10 24.27 -6.81
C PHE A 142 -7.32 23.66 -5.63
N LEU A 143 -6.36 22.76 -5.92
CA LEU A 143 -5.52 22.17 -4.87
C LEU A 143 -4.72 23.26 -4.14
N MET A 144 -4.11 24.19 -4.86
CA MET A 144 -3.36 25.30 -4.24
C MET A 144 -4.27 26.21 -3.42
N GLU A 145 -5.43 26.60 -3.95
CA GLU A 145 -6.39 27.50 -3.29
C GLU A 145 -6.94 26.88 -1.99
N ASN A 146 -7.09 25.55 -1.93
CA ASN A 146 -7.69 24.84 -0.80
C ASN A 146 -6.67 24.10 0.07
N SER A 147 -5.36 24.34 -0.11
CA SER A 147 -4.31 23.68 0.67
C SER A 147 -3.85 24.45 1.91
N GLY A 148 -4.40 25.63 2.16
CA GLY A 148 -4.03 26.48 3.29
C GLY A 148 -2.52 26.74 3.35
N SER A 149 -1.92 26.59 4.51
CA SER A 149 -0.48 26.77 4.75
C SER A 149 0.39 25.59 4.33
N ARG A 150 -0.18 24.49 3.79
CA ARG A 150 0.60 23.34 3.33
C ARG A 150 1.51 23.70 2.18
N THR A 151 2.79 23.41 2.34
CA THR A 151 3.79 23.60 1.27
C THR A 151 3.80 22.38 0.33
N ASN A 152 3.88 21.15 0.88
CA ASN A 152 3.96 19.95 0.07
C ASN A 152 2.57 19.45 -0.33
N LEU A 153 2.32 19.40 -1.63
CA LEU A 153 1.08 18.92 -2.25
C LEU A 153 1.35 17.68 -3.09
N GLN A 154 0.48 16.69 -3.03
CA GLN A 154 0.60 15.45 -3.77
C GLN A 154 -0.38 15.43 -4.94
N VAL A 155 0.09 14.98 -6.09
CA VAL A 155 -0.74 14.80 -7.29
C VAL A 155 -0.44 13.46 -7.92
N ASP A 156 -1.42 12.57 -7.89
CA ASP A 156 -1.32 11.27 -8.54
C ASP A 156 -1.91 11.36 -9.94
N LEU A 157 -1.07 11.15 -10.94
CA LEU A 157 -1.43 11.06 -12.35
C LEU A 157 -1.87 9.62 -12.63
N PHE A 158 -3.16 9.45 -12.77
CA PHE A 158 -3.84 8.15 -12.77
C PHE A 158 -4.88 8.07 -13.89
N GLY A 159 -5.68 7.00 -13.88
CA GLY A 159 -6.79 6.79 -14.79
C GLY A 159 -6.78 5.39 -15.39
N GLY A 160 -7.10 5.25 -16.67
CA GLY A 160 -6.88 4.03 -17.42
C GLY A 160 -5.39 3.80 -17.65
N GLU A 161 -4.81 4.57 -18.61
CA GLU A 161 -3.35 4.65 -18.78
C GLU A 161 -2.95 6.12 -18.98
N PRO A 162 -2.29 6.75 -18.00
CA PRO A 162 -1.94 8.17 -18.06
C PRO A 162 -1.03 8.53 -19.24
N LEU A 163 -0.16 7.62 -19.68
CA LEU A 163 0.73 7.86 -20.82
C LEU A 163 -0.03 8.02 -22.15
N MET A 164 -1.30 7.64 -22.23
CA MET A 164 -2.15 7.94 -23.38
C MET A 164 -2.51 9.44 -23.49
N ASN A 165 -2.32 10.19 -22.40
CA ASN A 165 -2.51 11.66 -22.38
C ASN A 165 -1.21 12.38 -22.01
N TRP A 166 -0.07 11.87 -22.49
CA TRP A 166 1.25 12.27 -22.07
C TRP A 166 1.56 13.75 -22.27
N ASP A 167 1.10 14.33 -23.38
CA ASP A 167 1.32 15.76 -23.65
C ASP A 167 0.62 16.65 -22.63
N VAL A 168 -0.58 16.30 -22.21
CA VAL A 168 -1.29 17.03 -21.15
C VAL A 168 -0.58 16.85 -19.82
N VAL A 169 -0.13 15.63 -19.49
CA VAL A 169 0.66 15.36 -18.27
C VAL A 169 1.90 16.26 -18.21
N LYS A 170 2.70 16.31 -19.29
CA LYS A 170 3.90 17.16 -19.35
C LYS A 170 3.57 18.64 -19.16
N ARG A 171 2.50 19.12 -19.78
CA ARG A 171 2.04 20.52 -19.66
C ARG A 171 1.57 20.85 -18.26
N LEU A 172 0.85 19.95 -17.57
CA LEU A 172 0.38 20.12 -16.20
C LEU A 172 1.56 20.20 -15.22
N VAL A 173 2.52 19.30 -15.34
CA VAL A 173 3.74 19.33 -14.52
C VAL A 173 4.52 20.63 -14.75
N LYS A 174 4.72 21.02 -15.99
CA LYS A 174 5.39 22.30 -16.31
C LYS A 174 4.65 23.50 -15.71
N TYR A 175 3.32 23.52 -15.79
CA TYR A 175 2.52 24.56 -15.17
C TYR A 175 2.73 24.60 -13.64
N ALA A 176 2.61 23.45 -12.97
CA ALA A 176 2.81 23.36 -11.52
C ALA A 176 4.18 23.92 -11.12
N ARG A 177 5.26 23.50 -11.79
CA ARG A 177 6.62 24.00 -11.54
C ARG A 177 6.74 25.51 -11.72
N SER A 178 6.03 26.08 -12.69
CA SER A 178 6.09 27.53 -12.96
C SER A 178 5.47 28.39 -11.88
N VAL A 179 4.52 27.84 -11.11
CA VAL A 179 3.78 28.59 -10.05
C VAL A 179 4.22 28.26 -8.64
N GLU A 180 4.99 27.19 -8.43
CA GLU A 180 5.41 26.71 -7.11
C GLU A 180 6.02 27.82 -6.23
N LYS A 181 6.98 28.56 -6.78
CA LYS A 181 7.71 29.58 -6.02
C LYS A 181 6.79 30.73 -5.60
N GLU A 182 5.98 31.23 -6.53
CA GLU A 182 5.05 32.34 -6.27
C GLU A 182 3.99 31.95 -5.23
N ARG A 183 3.48 30.71 -5.32
CA ARG A 183 2.42 30.20 -4.45
C ARG A 183 2.94 29.61 -3.13
N GLY A 184 4.26 29.52 -2.94
CA GLY A 184 4.86 28.89 -1.76
C GLY A 184 4.51 27.40 -1.65
N LYS A 185 4.37 26.70 -2.78
CA LYS A 185 3.99 25.28 -2.87
C LYS A 185 5.13 24.45 -3.45
N ASN A 186 5.08 23.16 -3.21
CA ASN A 186 5.98 22.16 -3.75
C ASN A 186 5.16 20.92 -4.13
N PHE A 187 5.01 20.68 -5.43
CA PHE A 187 4.25 19.54 -5.93
C PHE A 187 5.09 18.27 -5.97
N ARG A 188 4.52 17.19 -5.44
CA ARG A 188 5.04 15.83 -5.52
C ARG A 188 4.14 15.01 -6.44
N PHE A 189 4.64 14.75 -7.65
CA PHE A 189 3.90 13.96 -8.62
C PHE A 189 4.21 12.48 -8.49
N THR A 190 3.17 11.65 -8.55
CA THR A 190 3.24 10.21 -8.75
C THR A 190 2.61 9.87 -10.10
N LEU A 191 3.23 8.98 -10.85
CA LEU A 191 2.68 8.42 -12.08
C LEU A 191 2.44 6.93 -11.88
N THR A 192 1.20 6.47 -12.15
CA THR A 192 0.88 5.04 -12.18
C THR A 192 0.70 4.60 -13.62
N THR A 193 1.46 3.61 -14.08
CA THR A 193 1.41 3.17 -15.48
C THR A 193 1.47 1.65 -15.62
N ASN A 194 0.83 1.14 -16.67
CA ASN A 194 0.95 -0.25 -17.09
C ASN A 194 2.24 -0.55 -17.89
N GLY A 195 3.04 0.45 -18.17
CA GLY A 195 4.36 0.33 -18.80
C GLY A 195 4.39 0.16 -20.30
N MET A 196 3.28 -0.07 -20.95
CA MET A 196 3.25 -0.36 -22.39
C MET A 196 3.82 0.78 -23.25
N LEU A 197 3.61 2.03 -22.80
CA LEU A 197 4.03 3.24 -23.52
C LEU A 197 5.31 3.87 -22.96
N ILE A 198 5.99 3.23 -22.00
CA ILE A 198 7.29 3.72 -21.52
C ILE A 198 8.31 3.65 -22.66
N ASP A 199 8.99 4.76 -22.90
CA ASP A 199 10.14 4.95 -23.76
C ASP A 199 11.21 5.80 -23.06
N ASP A 200 12.25 6.20 -23.79
CA ASP A 200 13.37 6.96 -23.24
C ASP A 200 12.95 8.37 -22.80
N GLU A 201 12.04 9.03 -23.53
CA GLU A 201 11.49 10.33 -23.15
C GLU A 201 10.73 10.25 -21.83
N VAL A 202 9.87 9.24 -21.70
CA VAL A 202 9.10 9.01 -20.46
C VAL A 202 10.04 8.74 -19.28
N ILE A 203 11.08 7.91 -19.46
CA ILE A 203 12.05 7.60 -18.41
C ILE A 203 12.78 8.87 -17.95
N GLU A 204 13.30 9.67 -18.90
CA GLU A 204 13.99 10.91 -18.60
C GLU A 204 13.08 11.90 -17.85
N PHE A 205 11.86 12.09 -18.35
CA PHE A 205 10.90 12.98 -17.71
C PHE A 205 10.51 12.51 -16.31
N CYS A 206 10.22 11.23 -16.13
CA CYS A 206 9.87 10.66 -14.83
C CYS A 206 11.02 10.83 -13.81
N ASN A 207 12.25 10.63 -14.24
CA ASN A 207 13.42 10.79 -13.35
C ASN A 207 13.64 12.22 -12.92
N ARG A 208 13.29 13.19 -13.75
CA ARG A 208 13.41 14.61 -13.45
C ARG A 208 12.25 15.16 -12.63
N GLU A 209 11.02 14.76 -12.93
CA GLU A 209 9.82 15.43 -12.46
C GLU A 209 8.98 14.63 -11.46
N MET A 210 9.01 13.29 -11.52
CA MET A 210 8.16 12.45 -10.68
C MET A 210 8.85 12.09 -9.37
N SER A 211 8.18 12.41 -8.25
CA SER A 211 8.61 12.01 -6.91
C SER A 211 8.53 10.49 -6.74
N ASN A 212 7.57 9.85 -7.43
CA ASN A 212 7.39 8.41 -7.40
C ASN A 212 6.80 7.90 -8.73
N VAL A 213 7.08 6.63 -9.07
CA VAL A 213 6.46 5.95 -10.22
C VAL A 213 5.95 4.58 -9.76
N VAL A 214 4.67 4.31 -10.02
CA VAL A 214 4.04 3.02 -9.75
C VAL A 214 3.96 2.24 -11.06
N LEU A 215 4.57 1.06 -11.08
CA LEU A 215 4.72 0.19 -12.23
C LEU A 215 3.86 -1.07 -12.02
N SER A 216 2.84 -1.22 -12.87
CA SER A 216 1.85 -2.29 -12.71
C SER A 216 2.34 -3.62 -13.27
N LEU A 217 2.63 -4.60 -12.39
CA LEU A 217 3.05 -5.96 -12.72
C LEU A 217 2.47 -6.93 -11.70
N ASP A 218 1.75 -7.96 -12.14
CA ASP A 218 1.09 -8.91 -11.23
C ASP A 218 1.96 -10.09 -10.79
N GLY A 219 3.23 -10.13 -11.24
CA GLY A 219 4.19 -11.15 -10.82
C GLY A 219 4.68 -12.00 -11.98
N ARG A 220 4.60 -13.34 -11.86
CA ARG A 220 5.03 -14.31 -12.87
C ARG A 220 4.37 -14.03 -14.22
N LYS A 221 5.07 -14.39 -15.30
CA LYS A 221 4.60 -14.14 -16.66
C LYS A 221 3.22 -14.71 -16.94
N GLU A 222 2.99 -15.95 -16.56
CA GLU A 222 1.71 -16.64 -16.76
C GLU A 222 0.56 -15.97 -16.01
N ILE A 223 0.82 -15.45 -14.83
CA ILE A 223 -0.17 -14.71 -14.01
C ILE A 223 -0.46 -13.34 -14.64
N ASN A 224 0.59 -12.59 -14.94
CA ASN A 224 0.43 -11.28 -15.55
C ASN A 224 -0.29 -11.38 -16.90
N ASP A 225 0.10 -12.31 -17.76
CA ASP A 225 -0.42 -12.45 -19.12
C ASP A 225 -1.80 -13.12 -19.18
N ALA A 226 -2.25 -13.78 -18.09
CA ALA A 226 -3.63 -14.26 -17.96
C ALA A 226 -4.63 -13.11 -17.75
N THR A 227 -4.21 -11.99 -17.15
CA THR A 227 -5.09 -10.89 -16.76
C THR A 227 -4.82 -9.59 -17.49
N ARG A 228 -3.54 -9.24 -17.72
CA ARG A 228 -3.09 -7.97 -18.33
C ARG A 228 -2.79 -8.16 -19.81
N VAL A 229 -3.84 -8.31 -20.61
CA VAL A 229 -3.75 -8.46 -22.05
C VAL A 229 -4.05 -7.16 -22.78
N ASP A 230 -3.56 -7.04 -24.02
CA ASP A 230 -4.01 -5.98 -24.92
C ASP A 230 -5.37 -6.34 -25.56
N TYR A 231 -5.92 -5.44 -26.38
CA TYR A 231 -7.22 -5.67 -27.04
C TYR A 231 -7.19 -6.79 -28.10
N ALA A 232 -6.02 -7.27 -28.50
CA ALA A 232 -5.84 -8.43 -29.36
C ALA A 232 -5.66 -9.74 -28.57
N GLY A 233 -5.68 -9.67 -27.22
CA GLY A 233 -5.49 -10.83 -26.35
C GLY A 233 -4.03 -11.22 -26.10
N ASN A 234 -3.06 -10.37 -26.51
CA ASN A 234 -1.64 -10.66 -26.26
C ASN A 234 -1.24 -10.22 -24.86
N GLY A 235 -0.46 -11.04 -24.18
CA GLY A 235 0.12 -10.71 -22.87
C GLY A 235 1.04 -9.49 -22.92
N SER A 236 1.20 -8.85 -21.78
CA SER A 236 2.00 -7.61 -21.67
C SER A 236 3.38 -7.83 -21.06
N TYR A 237 3.63 -8.93 -20.37
CA TYR A 237 4.82 -9.18 -19.56
C TYR A 237 6.14 -8.94 -20.30
N ASP A 238 6.37 -9.61 -21.42
CA ASP A 238 7.62 -9.51 -22.18
C ASP A 238 7.85 -8.10 -22.74
N ARG A 239 6.80 -7.32 -22.88
CA ARG A 239 6.84 -5.94 -23.39
C ARG A 239 7.15 -4.92 -22.30
N ILE A 240 6.69 -5.17 -21.06
CA ILE A 240 6.79 -4.19 -19.97
C ILE A 240 7.98 -4.42 -19.05
N VAL A 241 8.36 -5.66 -18.74
CA VAL A 241 9.45 -5.96 -17.79
C VAL A 241 10.80 -5.35 -18.23
N PRO A 242 11.23 -5.42 -19.48
CA PRO A 242 12.47 -4.75 -19.91
C PRO A 242 12.43 -3.22 -19.71
N LYS A 243 11.26 -2.60 -19.93
CA LYS A 243 11.06 -1.16 -19.76
C LYS A 243 11.08 -0.76 -18.28
N PHE A 244 10.46 -1.57 -17.42
CA PHE A 244 10.48 -1.38 -15.98
C PHE A 244 11.91 -1.46 -15.43
N ARG A 245 12.67 -2.47 -15.82
CA ARG A 245 14.07 -2.57 -15.43
C ARG A 245 14.88 -1.34 -15.84
N LYS A 246 14.74 -0.89 -17.09
CA LYS A 246 15.41 0.31 -17.59
C LYS A 246 15.05 1.56 -16.80
N LEU A 247 13.75 1.75 -16.49
CA LEU A 247 13.29 2.88 -15.71
C LEU A 247 13.82 2.83 -14.26
N VAL A 248 13.73 1.67 -13.61
CA VAL A 248 14.20 1.48 -12.23
C VAL A 248 15.71 1.68 -12.12
N GLU A 249 16.49 1.12 -13.07
CA GLU A 249 17.93 1.33 -13.14
C GLU A 249 18.28 2.81 -13.30
N ALA A 250 17.62 3.50 -14.23
CA ALA A 250 17.83 4.94 -14.45
C ALA A 250 17.42 5.81 -13.25
N ARG A 251 16.56 5.31 -12.35
CA ARG A 251 16.20 5.94 -11.07
C ARG A 251 17.13 5.57 -9.92
N GLY A 252 18.15 4.74 -10.15
CA GLY A 252 19.04 4.24 -9.11
C GLY A 252 18.35 3.34 -8.09
N GLY A 253 17.31 2.60 -8.49
CA GLY A 253 16.57 1.67 -7.65
C GLY A 253 15.72 2.31 -6.56
N LYS A 254 15.27 3.57 -6.72
CA LYS A 254 14.56 4.32 -5.69
C LYS A 254 13.30 5.02 -6.22
N ASN A 255 12.39 5.35 -5.29
CA ASN A 255 11.18 6.14 -5.59
C ASN A 255 10.32 5.51 -6.69
N TYR A 256 10.11 4.20 -6.62
CA TYR A 256 9.17 3.45 -7.45
C TYR A 256 8.48 2.39 -6.61
N TYR A 257 7.38 1.86 -7.12
CA TYR A 257 6.76 0.63 -6.63
C TYR A 257 6.39 -0.26 -7.80
N MET A 258 6.74 -1.55 -7.70
CA MET A 258 6.05 -2.57 -8.47
C MET A 258 4.74 -2.86 -7.77
N ARG A 259 3.61 -2.65 -8.43
CA ARG A 259 2.30 -2.88 -7.86
C ARG A 259 1.59 -3.99 -8.62
N GLY A 260 1.35 -5.11 -7.93
CA GLY A 260 0.61 -6.24 -8.43
C GLY A 260 -0.75 -6.39 -7.76
N THR A 261 -1.65 -7.07 -8.46
CA THR A 261 -2.96 -7.46 -7.95
C THR A 261 -3.05 -8.97 -7.98
N PHE A 262 -3.39 -9.60 -6.84
CA PHE A 262 -3.68 -11.01 -6.79
C PHE A 262 -5.20 -11.26 -6.76
N THR A 263 -5.62 -12.36 -7.35
CA THR A 263 -7.00 -12.73 -7.56
C THR A 263 -7.24 -14.18 -7.10
N HIS A 264 -8.45 -14.68 -7.20
CA HIS A 264 -8.75 -16.09 -7.00
C HIS A 264 -7.87 -17.03 -7.84
N ALA A 265 -7.42 -16.59 -9.02
CA ALA A 265 -6.61 -17.42 -9.92
C ALA A 265 -5.14 -17.61 -9.45
N ASN A 266 -4.64 -16.74 -8.55
CA ASN A 266 -3.28 -16.83 -8.00
C ASN A 266 -3.24 -16.60 -6.48
N PRO A 267 -3.90 -17.45 -5.68
CA PRO A 267 -3.88 -17.34 -4.22
C PRO A 267 -2.47 -17.55 -3.64
N ASP A 268 -1.57 -18.17 -4.42
CA ASP A 268 -0.16 -18.36 -4.13
C ASP A 268 0.72 -17.13 -4.46
N PHE A 269 0.16 -15.94 -4.37
CA PHE A 269 0.77 -14.66 -4.78
C PHE A 269 2.15 -14.38 -4.15
N THR A 270 2.52 -15.08 -3.08
CA THR A 270 3.88 -15.01 -2.51
C THR A 270 4.94 -15.42 -3.53
N ASN A 271 4.62 -16.36 -4.44
CA ASN A 271 5.51 -16.76 -5.53
C ASN A 271 5.68 -15.62 -6.54
N ASP A 272 4.65 -14.79 -6.73
CA ASP A 272 4.70 -13.60 -7.58
C ASP A 272 5.57 -12.50 -6.96
N VAL A 273 5.53 -12.34 -5.64
CA VAL A 273 6.43 -11.45 -4.88
C VAL A 273 7.87 -11.89 -5.04
N PHE A 274 8.17 -13.19 -4.82
CA PHE A 274 9.53 -13.73 -5.01
C PHE A 274 10.01 -13.56 -6.45
N HIS A 275 9.14 -13.83 -7.43
CA HIS A 275 9.48 -13.62 -8.83
C HIS A 275 9.88 -12.17 -9.14
N MET A 276 9.13 -11.19 -8.64
CA MET A 276 9.46 -9.78 -8.81
C MET A 276 10.78 -9.41 -8.10
N ALA A 277 11.05 -9.98 -6.94
CA ALA A 277 12.33 -9.80 -6.24
C ALA A 277 13.50 -10.41 -7.02
N ASP A 278 13.33 -11.60 -7.61
CA ASP A 278 14.34 -12.26 -8.47
C ASP A 278 14.62 -11.46 -9.77
N LEU A 279 13.64 -10.69 -10.24
CA LEU A 279 13.83 -9.73 -11.33
C LEU A 279 14.70 -8.52 -10.93
N GLY A 280 14.99 -8.37 -9.63
CA GLY A 280 15.80 -7.27 -9.07
C GLY A 280 14.97 -6.08 -8.57
N PHE A 281 13.66 -6.19 -8.48
CA PHE A 281 12.82 -5.15 -7.90
C PHE A 281 12.78 -5.29 -6.37
N THR A 282 12.98 -4.19 -5.65
CA THR A 282 13.08 -4.15 -4.18
C THR A 282 11.89 -3.45 -3.51
N GLU A 283 11.19 -2.60 -4.25
CA GLU A 283 10.01 -1.86 -3.77
C GLU A 283 8.75 -2.52 -4.35
N LEU A 284 8.12 -3.38 -3.55
CA LEU A 284 7.00 -4.23 -3.98
C LEU A 284 5.73 -3.95 -3.18
N SER A 285 4.58 -3.98 -3.84
CA SER A 285 3.25 -3.93 -3.23
C SER A 285 2.34 -4.92 -3.96
N MET A 286 1.78 -5.87 -3.21
CA MET A 286 0.75 -6.80 -3.72
C MET A 286 -0.55 -6.55 -2.98
N GLU A 287 -1.63 -6.36 -3.73
CA GLU A 287 -2.94 -6.04 -3.19
C GLU A 287 -3.99 -7.05 -3.66
N PRO A 288 -4.97 -7.39 -2.81
CA PRO A 288 -6.09 -8.21 -3.23
C PRO A 288 -6.92 -7.47 -4.28
N VAL A 289 -7.50 -8.23 -5.20
CA VAL A 289 -8.47 -7.67 -6.15
C VAL A 289 -9.68 -7.09 -5.41
N VAL A 290 -10.14 -5.92 -5.89
CA VAL A 290 -11.39 -5.31 -5.41
C VAL A 290 -12.42 -5.45 -6.53
N CYS A 291 -13.41 -6.34 -6.32
CA CYS A 291 -14.48 -6.63 -7.26
C CYS A 291 -15.74 -7.09 -6.49
N ALA A 292 -16.84 -7.28 -7.21
CA ALA A 292 -18.05 -7.84 -6.63
C ALA A 292 -17.82 -9.32 -6.21
N PRO A 293 -18.51 -9.82 -5.18
CA PRO A 293 -18.30 -11.20 -4.69
C PRO A 293 -18.61 -12.29 -5.71
N ASP A 294 -19.41 -12.00 -6.73
CA ASP A 294 -19.77 -12.88 -7.83
C ASP A 294 -18.86 -12.74 -9.07
N ASP A 295 -17.87 -11.86 -9.00
CA ASP A 295 -16.87 -11.72 -10.07
C ASP A 295 -15.93 -12.95 -10.09
N PRO A 296 -15.59 -13.48 -11.28
CA PRO A 296 -14.65 -14.62 -11.38
C PRO A 296 -13.26 -14.35 -10.79
N ALA A 297 -12.85 -13.10 -10.65
CA ALA A 297 -11.59 -12.73 -10.02
C ALA A 297 -11.68 -12.65 -8.50
N ALA A 298 -12.89 -12.69 -7.91
CA ALA A 298 -13.10 -12.49 -6.48
C ALA A 298 -12.37 -13.55 -5.64
N LEU A 299 -11.76 -13.10 -4.55
CA LEU A 299 -11.18 -14.00 -3.55
C LEU A 299 -12.31 -14.68 -2.78
N THR A 300 -12.15 -15.96 -2.53
CA THR A 300 -13.06 -16.77 -1.72
C THR A 300 -12.51 -16.97 -0.30
N SER A 301 -13.36 -17.44 0.60
CA SER A 301 -12.96 -17.73 1.99
C SER A 301 -12.17 -19.03 2.15
N ASP A 302 -12.02 -19.81 1.08
CA ASP A 302 -11.38 -21.13 1.09
C ASP A 302 -9.88 -21.07 0.85
#